data_8e0f03d3403f0a5f69a447fec84b1bae
#
_entry.id   8e0f03d3403f0a5f69a447fec84b1bae
#
_cell.length_a   1.000
_cell.length_b   1.000
_cell.length_c   1.000
_cell.angle_alpha   90.00
_cell.angle_beta   90.00
_cell.angle_gamma   90.00
#
_symmetry.space_group_name_H-M   'P 1'
#
loop_
_entity.id
_entity.type
_entity.pdbx_description
1 polymer ?
#
loop_
_entity_poly.entity_id
_entity_poly.type
_entity_poly.pdbx_seq_one_letter_code
_entity_poly.pdbx_strand_id
1 'polypeptide(L)'
;MKLLPGNKVLLKRGEVFNGELEITGQGIPEDRIYIDAYGDGERKPCIVGYDTSLYAARICNSDYITMQNLEIVNTGRQPLPYRSGLKIECMDYGVSQNIVVNNVTVRDVNGSLVKEKGGGCGIYIVNGGEKKISTFNRLTIENCHILRCTRNAMIWAAYSDRQNWHPSKHTVIRGNLIEEVPGDGIVPIGCDSTLIEYNVMR
;
A
#
# COMPACT_ATOMS: atom_id res chain seq x y z
N MET A 1 -4.01 -11.96 9.16
CA MET A 1 -5.45 -12.35 9.26
C MET A 1 -5.90 -12.84 7.89
N LYS A 2 -6.51 -14.03 7.82
CA LYS A 2 -7.08 -14.58 6.56
C LYS A 2 -8.58 -14.31 6.54
N LEU A 3 -9.03 -13.58 5.52
CA LEU A 3 -10.42 -13.13 5.38
C LEU A 3 -11.13 -13.87 4.25
N LEU A 4 -12.44 -14.04 4.38
CA LEU A 4 -13.33 -14.64 3.40
C LEU A 4 -14.13 -13.55 2.66
N PRO A 5 -14.75 -13.87 1.50
CA PRO A 5 -15.63 -12.93 0.79
C PRO A 5 -16.66 -12.30 1.71
N GLY A 6 -16.91 -11.00 1.54
CA GLY A 6 -17.85 -10.23 2.34
C GLY A 6 -17.38 -9.84 3.76
N ASN A 7 -16.24 -10.33 4.23
CA ASN A 7 -15.75 -9.94 5.55
C ASN A 7 -15.39 -8.44 5.60
N LYS A 8 -15.61 -7.86 6.80
CA LYS A 8 -15.25 -6.49 7.09
C LYS A 8 -14.40 -6.44 8.36
N VAL A 9 -13.24 -5.80 8.26
CA VAL A 9 -12.42 -5.42 9.41
C VAL A 9 -12.69 -3.94 9.65
N LEU A 10 -13.33 -3.63 10.76
CA LEU A 10 -13.75 -2.28 11.08
C LEU A 10 -12.96 -1.75 12.26
N LEU A 11 -12.29 -0.61 12.07
CA LEU A 11 -11.53 0.09 13.09
C LEU A 11 -12.30 1.33 13.56
N LYS A 12 -12.36 1.54 14.88
CA LYS A 12 -13.12 2.65 15.44
C LYS A 12 -12.41 3.98 15.20
N ARG A 13 -13.16 4.96 14.68
CA ARG A 13 -12.65 6.32 14.46
C ARG A 13 -12.12 6.93 15.76
N GLY A 14 -11.02 7.68 15.65
CA GLY A 14 -10.36 8.33 16.78
C GLY A 14 -9.45 7.43 17.62
N GLU A 15 -9.50 6.11 17.42
CA GLU A 15 -8.65 5.16 18.15
C GLU A 15 -7.30 4.95 17.47
N VAL A 16 -6.30 4.56 18.28
CA VAL A 16 -4.95 4.20 17.83
C VAL A 16 -4.73 2.72 18.07
N PHE A 17 -4.30 2.02 17.05
CA PHE A 17 -4.02 0.59 17.06
C PHE A 17 -2.51 0.40 16.88
N ASN A 18 -1.82 -0.02 17.94
CA ASN A 18 -0.39 -0.27 17.92
C ASN A 18 -0.11 -1.69 17.42
N GLY A 19 0.73 -1.80 16.41
CA GLY A 19 1.13 -3.07 15.82
C GLY A 19 1.01 -3.11 14.31
N GLU A 20 1.17 -4.30 13.76
CA GLU A 20 1.09 -4.55 12.33
C GLU A 20 -0.29 -5.12 11.95
N LEU A 21 -0.96 -4.47 11.01
CA LEU A 21 -2.17 -5.02 10.41
C LEU A 21 -1.81 -5.81 9.15
N GLU A 22 -1.85 -7.14 9.24
CA GLU A 22 -1.62 -8.01 8.09
C GLU A 22 -2.92 -8.65 7.59
N ILE A 23 -3.22 -8.42 6.31
CA ILE A 23 -4.42 -8.87 5.63
C ILE A 23 -4.07 -9.85 4.52
N THR A 24 -4.72 -10.99 4.52
CA THR A 24 -4.76 -11.93 3.41
C THR A 24 -6.22 -12.35 3.21
N GLY A 25 -6.73 -12.28 1.99
CA GLY A 25 -8.12 -12.64 1.74
C GLY A 25 -8.45 -12.72 0.26
N GLN A 26 -9.42 -13.55 -0.06
CA GLN A 26 -9.90 -13.75 -1.42
C GLN A 26 -11.37 -13.35 -1.49
N GLY A 27 -11.59 -12.03 -1.66
CA GLY A 27 -12.91 -11.51 -2.00
C GLY A 27 -13.31 -11.89 -3.43
N ILE A 28 -14.54 -11.62 -3.77
CA ILE A 28 -15.09 -11.79 -5.13
C ILE A 28 -15.79 -10.50 -5.56
N PRO A 29 -16.11 -10.31 -6.84
CA PRO A 29 -16.73 -9.06 -7.32
C PRO A 29 -17.99 -8.65 -6.56
N GLU A 30 -18.84 -9.62 -6.21
CA GLU A 30 -20.11 -9.42 -5.52
C GLU A 30 -19.94 -9.26 -4.00
N ASP A 31 -18.88 -9.84 -3.43
CA ASP A 31 -18.59 -9.85 -2.00
C ASP A 31 -17.15 -9.42 -1.72
N ARG A 32 -16.86 -8.14 -1.87
CA ARG A 32 -15.55 -7.57 -1.55
C ARG A 32 -15.24 -7.66 -0.06
N ILE A 33 -13.96 -7.72 0.24
CA ILE A 33 -13.46 -7.60 1.62
C ILE A 33 -13.18 -6.13 1.89
N TYR A 34 -13.62 -5.62 3.04
CA TYR A 34 -13.39 -4.24 3.44
C TYR A 34 -12.55 -4.15 4.70
N ILE A 35 -11.56 -3.26 4.66
CA ILE A 35 -10.85 -2.77 5.84
C ILE A 35 -11.20 -1.28 5.92
N ASP A 36 -11.99 -0.90 6.93
CA ASP A 36 -12.63 0.41 6.95
C ASP A 36 -12.74 0.97 8.38
N ALA A 37 -13.09 2.23 8.48
CA ALA A 37 -13.43 2.90 9.73
C ALA A 37 -14.91 2.75 10.06
N TYR A 38 -15.23 2.76 11.35
CA TYR A 38 -16.61 2.85 11.83
C TYR A 38 -16.74 3.85 12.99
N GLY A 39 -17.95 4.22 13.30
CA GLY A 39 -18.29 5.17 14.36
C GLY A 39 -18.27 6.63 13.90
N ASP A 40 -18.77 7.50 14.75
CA ASP A 40 -18.86 8.93 14.52
C ASP A 40 -17.55 9.62 14.84
N GLY A 41 -17.24 10.69 14.13
CA GLY A 41 -16.04 11.51 14.34
C GLY A 41 -15.24 11.73 13.06
N GLU A 42 -14.47 12.80 13.07
CA GLU A 42 -13.67 13.21 11.91
C GLU A 42 -12.34 12.46 11.80
N ARG A 43 -11.77 12.06 12.97
CA ARG A 43 -10.45 11.43 13.00
C ARG A 43 -10.51 10.00 12.46
N LYS A 44 -9.67 9.71 11.49
CA LYS A 44 -9.46 8.34 11.02
C LYS A 44 -8.89 7.47 12.15
N PRO A 45 -9.22 6.17 12.21
CA PRO A 45 -8.48 5.24 13.06
C PRO A 45 -7.04 5.14 12.56
N CYS A 46 -6.08 5.14 13.48
CA CYS A 46 -4.67 5.18 13.18
C CYS A 46 -3.98 3.85 13.52
N ILE A 47 -3.33 3.25 12.54
CA ILE A 47 -2.47 2.07 12.73
C ILE A 47 -1.04 2.55 12.88
N VAL A 48 -0.38 2.20 13.97
CA VAL A 48 0.99 2.62 14.28
C VAL A 48 1.88 1.38 14.38
N GLY A 49 2.81 1.24 13.44
CA GLY A 49 3.79 0.15 13.46
C GLY A 49 4.70 0.18 14.69
N TYR A 50 5.26 -0.96 15.03
CA TYR A 50 6.28 -1.02 16.09
C TYR A 50 7.60 -0.42 15.63
N ASP A 51 8.49 -0.14 16.58
CA ASP A 51 9.84 0.42 16.34
C ASP A 51 10.63 -0.35 15.27
N THR A 52 10.46 -1.67 15.20
CA THR A 52 11.15 -2.57 14.26
C THR A 52 10.31 -2.97 13.05
N SER A 53 9.08 -2.49 12.93
CA SER A 53 8.17 -2.86 11.84
C SER A 53 8.68 -2.38 10.49
N LEU A 54 8.74 -3.29 9.52
CA LEU A 54 9.02 -2.93 8.13
C LEU A 54 7.79 -2.35 7.41
N TYR A 55 6.60 -2.63 7.92
CA TYR A 55 5.33 -2.04 7.48
C TYR A 55 4.37 -1.93 8.68
N ALA A 56 3.50 -0.94 8.69
CA ALA A 56 2.44 -0.86 9.70
C ALA A 56 1.17 -1.56 9.21
N ALA A 57 0.91 -1.56 7.90
CA ALA A 57 -0.16 -2.34 7.29
C ALA A 57 0.34 -3.10 6.06
N ARG A 58 -0.20 -4.30 5.82
CA ARG A 58 0.14 -5.13 4.66
C ARG A 58 -1.08 -5.83 4.10
N ILE A 59 -1.25 -5.74 2.77
CA ILE A 59 -2.17 -6.57 1.99
C ILE A 59 -1.32 -7.56 1.20
N CYS A 60 -1.47 -8.86 1.45
CA CYS A 60 -0.64 -9.90 0.88
C CYS A 60 -1.47 -10.94 0.14
N ASN A 61 -1.12 -11.22 -1.13
CA ASN A 61 -1.69 -12.32 -1.91
C ASN A 61 -3.22 -12.36 -1.82
N SER A 62 -3.86 -11.29 -2.23
CA SER A 62 -5.29 -11.06 -1.97
C SER A 62 -6.02 -10.60 -3.22
N ASP A 63 -7.33 -10.81 -3.23
CA ASP A 63 -8.23 -10.41 -4.29
C ASP A 63 -9.42 -9.61 -3.73
N TYR A 64 -9.90 -8.63 -4.51
CA TYR A 64 -11.12 -7.85 -4.24
C TYR A 64 -11.17 -7.27 -2.83
N ILE A 65 -10.07 -6.62 -2.43
CA ILE A 65 -9.96 -5.91 -1.15
C ILE A 65 -10.14 -4.40 -1.38
N THR A 66 -10.87 -3.77 -0.48
CA THR A 66 -10.90 -2.31 -0.34
C THR A 66 -10.41 -1.95 1.05
N MET A 67 -9.29 -1.21 1.12
CA MET A 67 -8.79 -0.58 2.35
C MET A 67 -9.08 0.91 2.26
N GLN A 68 -9.81 1.44 3.23
CA GLN A 68 -10.24 2.84 3.15
C GLN A 68 -10.42 3.51 4.50
N ASN A 69 -10.40 4.86 4.49
CA ASN A 69 -10.71 5.73 5.63
C ASN A 69 -9.81 5.52 6.86
N LEU A 70 -8.56 5.12 6.64
CA LEU A 70 -7.58 4.81 7.68
C LEU A 70 -6.42 5.80 7.67
N GLU A 71 -5.72 5.86 8.79
CA GLU A 71 -4.41 6.50 8.91
C GLU A 71 -3.36 5.44 9.26
N ILE A 72 -2.18 5.54 8.67
CA ILE A 72 -1.08 4.58 8.83
C ILE A 72 0.20 5.35 9.11
N VAL A 73 0.85 5.02 10.21
CA VAL A 73 2.11 5.61 10.67
C VAL A 73 3.13 4.50 10.90
N ASN A 74 4.36 4.70 10.45
CA ASN A 74 5.43 3.73 10.70
C ASN A 74 6.77 4.42 11.00
N THR A 75 6.87 4.94 12.21
CA THR A 75 8.07 5.62 12.71
C THR A 75 8.72 4.82 13.81
N GLY A 76 9.95 4.36 13.57
CA GLY A 76 10.80 3.79 14.61
C GLY A 76 11.85 4.78 15.11
N ARG A 77 12.54 4.43 16.20
CA ARG A 77 13.63 5.23 16.77
C ARG A 77 14.78 5.47 15.80
N GLN A 78 15.00 4.53 14.89
CA GLN A 78 16.02 4.64 13.85
C GLN A 78 15.39 4.37 12.48
N PRO A 79 15.85 5.06 11.41
CA PRO A 79 15.47 4.74 10.06
C PRO A 79 15.84 3.28 9.72
N LEU A 80 14.90 2.55 9.12
CA LEU A 80 15.15 1.18 8.66
C LEU A 80 15.10 1.10 7.14
N PRO A 81 16.01 0.32 6.51
CA PRO A 81 15.89 -0.09 5.13
C PRO A 81 14.51 -0.72 4.84
N TYR A 82 13.94 -0.43 3.67
CA TYR A 82 12.66 -0.96 3.19
C TYR A 82 11.43 -0.66 4.06
N ARG A 83 11.56 0.18 5.09
CA ARG A 83 10.40 0.56 5.90
C ARG A 83 9.37 1.29 5.04
N SER A 84 8.13 0.83 5.14
CA SER A 84 6.98 1.43 4.46
C SER A 84 5.82 1.63 5.44
N GLY A 85 4.91 2.52 5.12
CA GLY A 85 3.64 2.62 5.86
C GLY A 85 2.71 1.47 5.47
N LEU A 86 2.31 1.43 4.21
CA LEU A 86 1.50 0.36 3.63
C LEU A 86 2.34 -0.48 2.65
N LYS A 87 2.28 -1.80 2.78
CA LYS A 87 2.84 -2.74 1.81
C LYS A 87 1.71 -3.49 1.08
N ILE A 88 1.76 -3.52 -0.24
CA ILE A 88 0.82 -4.31 -1.07
C ILE A 88 1.66 -5.33 -1.84
N GLU A 89 1.44 -6.61 -1.58
CA GLU A 89 2.32 -7.69 -2.03
C GLU A 89 1.58 -8.78 -2.77
N CYS A 90 2.15 -9.20 -3.91
CA CYS A 90 1.68 -10.33 -4.71
C CYS A 90 2.89 -11.19 -5.12
N MET A 91 3.17 -12.23 -4.35
CA MET A 91 4.37 -13.06 -4.51
C MET A 91 4.00 -14.55 -4.60
N ASP A 92 4.48 -15.24 -5.64
CA ASP A 92 4.18 -16.66 -5.90
C ASP A 92 2.67 -17.01 -5.87
N TYR A 93 1.83 -16.04 -6.26
CA TYR A 93 0.37 -16.09 -6.12
C TYR A 93 -0.35 -16.26 -7.47
N GLY A 94 0.10 -15.55 -8.48
CA GLY A 94 -0.55 -15.39 -9.77
C GLY A 94 -1.08 -13.97 -9.93
N VAL A 95 -2.31 -13.78 -10.38
CA VAL A 95 -2.85 -12.44 -10.61
C VAL A 95 -3.73 -12.02 -9.42
N SER A 96 -3.25 -11.02 -8.67
CA SER A 96 -4.04 -10.35 -7.64
C SER A 96 -5.04 -9.39 -8.30
N GLN A 97 -6.32 -9.56 -8.02
CA GLN A 97 -7.42 -8.87 -8.68
C GLN A 97 -7.99 -7.74 -7.81
N ASN A 98 -8.11 -6.56 -8.41
CA ASN A 98 -9.00 -5.49 -7.94
C ASN A 98 -8.78 -5.07 -6.47
N ILE A 99 -7.55 -4.69 -6.15
CA ILE A 99 -7.19 -4.10 -4.85
C ILE A 99 -7.44 -2.58 -4.93
N VAL A 100 -8.14 -2.04 -3.95
CA VAL A 100 -8.44 -0.61 -3.86
C VAL A 100 -7.95 -0.05 -2.53
N VAL A 101 -7.16 1.02 -2.60
CA VAL A 101 -6.76 1.85 -1.45
C VAL A 101 -7.36 3.23 -1.68
N ASN A 102 -8.31 3.62 -0.83
CA ASN A 102 -9.07 4.85 -1.01
C ASN A 102 -9.13 5.67 0.28
N ASN A 103 -8.87 6.96 0.19
CA ASN A 103 -8.93 7.87 1.35
C ASN A 103 -8.09 7.40 2.55
N VAL A 104 -6.90 6.84 2.27
CA VAL A 104 -5.93 6.43 3.30
C VAL A 104 -4.87 7.51 3.45
N THR A 105 -4.57 7.89 4.69
CA THR A 105 -3.45 8.77 5.01
C THR A 105 -2.26 7.90 5.43
N VAL A 106 -1.13 8.00 4.72
CA VAL A 106 0.12 7.35 5.10
C VAL A 106 1.11 8.44 5.46
N ARG A 107 1.55 8.48 6.70
CA ARG A 107 2.43 9.56 7.15
C ARG A 107 3.51 9.11 8.13
N ASP A 108 4.51 9.94 8.28
CA ASP A 108 5.58 9.77 9.25
C ASP A 108 6.23 8.38 9.15
N VAL A 109 6.75 8.08 7.96
CA VAL A 109 7.46 6.82 7.69
C VAL A 109 8.96 7.12 7.60
N ASN A 110 9.74 6.73 8.61
CA ASN A 110 11.17 6.97 8.65
C ASN A 110 11.99 5.76 8.17
N GLY A 111 11.91 5.48 6.89
CA GLY A 111 12.78 4.51 6.23
C GLY A 111 14.18 5.08 5.89
N SER A 112 14.98 4.33 5.15
CA SER A 112 16.28 4.80 4.66
C SER A 112 16.12 5.84 3.54
N LEU A 113 16.92 6.91 3.57
CA LEU A 113 17.07 7.84 2.44
C LEU A 113 17.93 7.28 1.31
N VAL A 114 18.75 6.28 1.61
CA VAL A 114 19.74 5.73 0.67
C VAL A 114 19.11 4.63 -0.15
N LYS A 115 18.97 4.85 -1.47
CA LYS A 115 18.35 3.93 -2.42
C LYS A 115 19.02 2.54 -2.41
N GLU A 116 20.34 2.54 -2.49
CA GLU A 116 21.16 1.33 -2.60
C GLU A 116 21.14 0.49 -1.31
N LYS A 117 20.70 1.09 -0.21
CA LYS A 117 20.54 0.42 1.09
C LYS A 117 19.07 0.14 1.43
N GLY A 118 18.20 0.06 0.42
CA GLY A 118 16.78 -0.16 0.63
C GLY A 118 16.03 1.09 1.07
N GLY A 119 15.76 1.99 0.13
CA GLY A 119 15.03 3.22 0.38
C GLY A 119 13.66 2.96 1.03
N GLY A 120 13.26 3.82 1.97
CA GLY A 120 11.93 3.79 2.56
C GLY A 120 10.86 4.38 1.64
N CYS A 121 9.59 4.16 1.96
CA CYS A 121 8.49 4.75 1.19
C CYS A 121 7.17 4.80 1.98
N GLY A 122 6.24 5.62 1.53
CA GLY A 122 4.88 5.64 2.07
C GLY A 122 4.13 4.35 1.74
N ILE A 123 3.95 4.07 0.45
CA ILE A 123 3.28 2.86 -0.06
C ILE A 123 4.26 2.06 -0.90
N TYR A 124 4.51 0.83 -0.49
CA TYR A 124 5.38 -0.11 -1.19
C TYR A 124 4.57 -1.20 -1.87
N ILE A 125 4.61 -1.23 -3.19
CA ILE A 125 3.92 -2.24 -3.99
C ILE A 125 4.98 -3.21 -4.52
N VAL A 126 4.81 -4.51 -4.29
CA VAL A 126 5.75 -5.51 -4.73
C VAL A 126 5.05 -6.70 -5.36
N ASN A 127 5.49 -7.09 -6.54
CA ASN A 127 5.04 -8.32 -7.18
C ASN A 127 6.20 -9.07 -7.82
N GLY A 128 6.08 -10.38 -7.79
CA GLY A 128 7.11 -11.28 -8.29
C GLY A 128 6.84 -12.72 -7.89
N GLY A 129 7.85 -13.54 -7.98
CA GLY A 129 7.80 -14.93 -7.57
C GLY A 129 8.79 -15.78 -8.35
N GLU A 130 9.32 -16.80 -7.69
CA GLU A 130 10.20 -17.81 -8.29
C GLU A 130 9.42 -19.00 -8.80
N LYS A 131 8.33 -19.36 -8.10
CA LYS A 131 7.49 -20.53 -8.41
C LYS A 131 6.33 -20.19 -9.32
N LYS A 132 5.78 -18.99 -9.18
CA LYS A 132 4.64 -18.55 -9.94
C LYS A 132 4.74 -17.06 -10.26
N ILE A 133 4.70 -16.71 -11.54
CA ILE A 133 4.63 -15.32 -11.99
C ILE A 133 3.44 -14.65 -11.30
N SER A 134 3.68 -13.49 -10.68
CA SER A 134 2.66 -12.79 -9.92
C SER A 134 2.60 -11.31 -10.28
N THR A 135 1.39 -10.84 -10.54
CA THR A 135 1.11 -9.47 -10.99
C THR A 135 -0.17 -8.95 -10.37
N PHE A 136 -0.40 -7.66 -10.48
CA PHE A 136 -1.69 -7.05 -10.16
C PHE A 136 -2.51 -6.79 -11.42
N ASN A 137 -3.82 -6.93 -11.30
CA ASN A 137 -4.76 -6.44 -12.29
C ASN A 137 -5.81 -5.57 -11.60
N ARG A 138 -5.91 -4.29 -12.03
CA ARG A 138 -6.79 -3.28 -11.43
C ARG A 138 -6.42 -2.94 -9.97
N LEU A 139 -5.14 -2.61 -9.72
CA LEU A 139 -4.74 -1.96 -8.48
C LEU A 139 -5.11 -0.47 -8.58
N THR A 140 -5.89 0.03 -7.62
CA THR A 140 -6.29 1.44 -7.55
C THR A 140 -5.81 2.06 -6.25
N ILE A 141 -5.14 3.22 -6.33
CA ILE A 141 -4.74 4.05 -5.19
C ILE A 141 -5.30 5.45 -5.45
N GLU A 142 -6.31 5.82 -4.67
CA GLU A 142 -7.04 7.05 -4.94
C GLU A 142 -7.39 7.85 -3.68
N ASN A 143 -7.46 9.18 -3.83
CA ASN A 143 -7.84 10.10 -2.75
C ASN A 143 -7.00 9.94 -1.47
N CYS A 144 -5.77 9.43 -1.60
CA CYS A 144 -4.87 9.19 -0.48
C CYS A 144 -4.00 10.42 -0.20
N HIS A 145 -3.55 10.54 1.04
CA HIS A 145 -2.60 11.55 1.47
C HIS A 145 -1.32 10.88 1.95
N ILE A 146 -0.21 11.11 1.25
CA ILE A 146 1.10 10.59 1.61
C ILE A 146 1.95 11.78 2.10
N LEU A 147 2.35 11.74 3.36
CA LEU A 147 2.94 12.89 4.02
C LEU A 147 4.17 12.50 4.86
N ARG A 148 5.27 13.23 4.73
CA ARG A 148 6.51 13.01 5.49
C ARG A 148 6.97 11.56 5.49
N CYS A 149 7.06 10.99 4.29
CA CYS A 149 7.57 9.64 4.09
C CYS A 149 8.97 9.72 3.51
N THR A 150 9.91 9.03 4.16
CA THR A 150 11.31 9.05 3.76
C THR A 150 11.50 8.40 2.41
N ARG A 151 12.19 9.09 1.53
CA ARG A 151 12.56 8.82 0.17
C ARG A 151 11.40 8.86 -0.82
N ASN A 152 10.52 7.88 -0.91
CA ASN A 152 9.50 7.83 -1.95
C ASN A 152 8.08 7.86 -1.37
N ALA A 153 7.11 8.44 -2.10
CA ALA A 153 5.71 8.33 -1.68
C ALA A 153 5.15 6.96 -2.05
N MET A 154 5.21 6.59 -3.34
CA MET A 154 4.74 5.30 -3.85
C MET A 154 5.79 4.70 -4.77
N ILE A 155 6.17 3.45 -4.53
CA ILE A 155 7.13 2.76 -5.39
C ILE A 155 6.75 1.31 -5.61
N TRP A 156 6.93 0.84 -6.85
CA TRP A 156 6.78 -0.55 -7.25
C TRP A 156 8.13 -1.25 -7.33
N ALA A 157 8.20 -2.49 -6.87
CA ALA A 157 9.25 -3.46 -7.16
C ALA A 157 8.60 -4.64 -7.88
N ALA A 158 8.91 -4.79 -9.15
CA ALA A 158 8.24 -5.73 -10.04
C ALA A 158 9.22 -6.28 -11.09
N TYR A 159 8.74 -7.09 -12.02
CA TYR A 159 9.52 -7.55 -13.15
C TYR A 159 9.97 -6.36 -14.02
N SER A 160 11.24 -6.02 -13.93
CA SER A 160 11.84 -4.91 -14.68
C SER A 160 12.70 -5.36 -15.86
N ASP A 161 13.06 -6.65 -15.92
CA ASP A 161 13.78 -7.22 -17.04
C ASP A 161 12.86 -7.34 -18.26
N ARG A 162 13.26 -6.76 -19.37
CA ARG A 162 12.48 -6.76 -20.62
C ARG A 162 12.32 -8.16 -21.24
N GLN A 163 13.24 -9.07 -20.98
CA GLN A 163 13.14 -10.44 -21.50
C GLN A 163 12.12 -11.27 -20.72
N ASN A 164 11.91 -10.91 -19.44
CA ASN A 164 10.95 -11.56 -18.54
C ASN A 164 9.92 -10.54 -18.03
N TRP A 165 9.42 -9.71 -18.91
CA TRP A 165 8.51 -8.65 -18.52
C TRP A 165 7.08 -9.18 -18.34
N HIS A 166 6.62 -9.17 -17.09
CA HIS A 166 5.28 -9.54 -16.70
C HIS A 166 4.63 -8.34 -16.00
N PRO A 167 4.01 -7.41 -16.74
CA PRO A 167 3.50 -6.18 -16.16
C PRO A 167 2.21 -6.39 -15.37
N SER A 168 2.07 -5.64 -14.30
CA SER A 168 0.78 -5.36 -13.68
C SER A 168 -0.06 -4.48 -14.62
N LYS A 169 -1.37 -4.72 -14.72
CA LYS A 169 -2.23 -4.07 -15.72
C LYS A 169 -3.36 -3.26 -15.07
N HIS A 170 -3.79 -2.22 -15.79
CA HIS A 170 -4.93 -1.37 -15.42
C HIS A 170 -4.78 -0.74 -14.03
N THR A 171 -3.57 -0.34 -13.69
CA THR A 171 -3.31 0.40 -12.44
C THR A 171 -3.86 1.81 -12.54
N VAL A 172 -4.53 2.28 -11.49
CA VAL A 172 -5.07 3.65 -11.40
C VAL A 172 -4.48 4.34 -10.17
N ILE A 173 -3.89 5.51 -10.37
CA ILE A 173 -3.33 6.35 -9.31
C ILE A 173 -3.90 7.76 -9.51
N ARG A 174 -4.89 8.16 -8.71
CA ARG A 174 -5.58 9.42 -8.95
C ARG A 174 -6.00 10.16 -7.68
N GLY A 175 -6.06 11.50 -7.81
CA GLY A 175 -6.59 12.35 -6.75
C GLY A 175 -5.78 12.30 -5.45
N ASN A 176 -4.52 11.85 -5.49
CA ASN A 176 -3.70 11.75 -4.30
C ASN A 176 -2.97 13.06 -4.01
N LEU A 177 -2.77 13.36 -2.74
CA LEU A 177 -1.92 14.44 -2.27
C LEU A 177 -0.62 13.86 -1.70
N ILE A 178 0.52 14.33 -2.21
CA ILE A 178 1.85 13.92 -1.79
C ILE A 178 2.59 15.14 -1.29
N GLU A 179 3.03 15.12 -0.03
CA GLU A 179 3.67 16.26 0.62
C GLU A 179 4.91 15.84 1.42
N GLU A 180 5.90 16.70 1.45
CA GLU A 180 7.11 16.53 2.25
C GLU A 180 7.79 15.17 2.05
N VAL A 181 7.91 14.75 0.79
CA VAL A 181 8.59 13.52 0.39
C VAL A 181 9.87 13.89 -0.36
N PRO A 182 11.05 13.59 0.18
CA PRO A 182 12.32 14.11 -0.36
C PRO A 182 12.82 13.46 -1.65
N GLY A 183 12.20 12.37 -2.09
CA GLY A 183 12.57 11.65 -3.30
C GLY A 183 11.46 11.61 -4.33
N ASP A 184 11.19 10.43 -4.88
CA ASP A 184 10.24 10.28 -5.96
C ASP A 184 8.79 10.24 -5.43
N GLY A 185 7.86 10.91 -6.12
CA GLY A 185 6.44 10.87 -5.79
C GLY A 185 5.81 9.53 -6.16
N ILE A 186 5.78 9.18 -7.44
CA ILE A 186 5.13 7.96 -7.96
C ILE A 186 6.08 7.25 -8.92
N VAL A 187 6.42 5.99 -8.64
CA VAL A 187 7.37 5.19 -9.43
C VAL A 187 6.74 3.83 -9.80
N PRO A 188 5.93 3.76 -10.86
CA PRO A 188 5.18 2.56 -11.23
C PRO A 188 6.00 1.61 -12.12
N ILE A 189 6.99 0.95 -11.54
CA ILE A 189 7.85 -0.01 -12.25
C ILE A 189 7.05 -1.27 -12.60
N GLY A 190 7.20 -1.77 -13.82
CA GLY A 190 6.54 -3.01 -14.26
C GLY A 190 5.03 -2.89 -14.37
N CYS A 191 4.53 -1.73 -14.73
CA CYS A 191 3.11 -1.48 -14.96
C CYS A 191 2.84 -1.21 -16.44
N ASP A 192 1.71 -1.71 -16.94
CA ASP A 192 1.17 -1.46 -18.28
C ASP A 192 -0.29 -0.99 -18.18
N SER A 193 -0.73 -0.17 -19.14
CA SER A 193 -2.09 0.40 -19.14
C SER A 193 -2.42 1.14 -17.81
N THR A 194 -1.49 1.99 -17.38
CA THR A 194 -1.58 2.73 -16.12
C THR A 194 -2.17 4.12 -16.34
N LEU A 195 -3.14 4.49 -15.53
CA LEU A 195 -3.71 5.84 -15.50
C LEU A 195 -3.20 6.57 -14.25
N ILE A 196 -2.50 7.70 -14.46
CA ILE A 196 -2.01 8.58 -13.38
C ILE A 196 -2.58 9.97 -13.65
N GLU A 197 -3.52 10.41 -12.82
CA GLU A 197 -4.21 11.67 -13.05
C GLU A 197 -4.60 12.40 -11.76
N TYR A 198 -4.72 13.73 -11.83
CA TYR A 198 -5.18 14.59 -10.74
C TYR A 198 -4.42 14.43 -9.42
N ASN A 199 -3.18 13.96 -9.44
CA ASN A 199 -2.34 13.90 -8.24
C ASN A 199 -1.65 15.25 -8.04
N VAL A 200 -1.54 15.67 -6.79
CA VAL A 200 -0.85 16.89 -6.39
C VAL A 200 0.40 16.52 -5.60
N MET A 201 1.54 17.08 -5.98
CA MET A 201 2.83 16.87 -5.29
C MET A 201 3.41 18.24 -4.91
N ARG A 202 3.79 18.41 -3.64
CA ARG A 202 4.37 19.65 -3.11
C ARG A 202 5.18 19.46 -1.84
#